data_777b6593ee20de786096bf5bf956f80b
#
_entry.id   777b6593ee20de786096bf5bf956f80b
#
_cell.length_a   1.000
_cell.length_b   1.000
_cell.length_c   1.000
_cell.angle_alpha   90.00
_cell.angle_beta   90.00
_cell.angle_gamma   90.00
#
_symmetry.space_group_name_H-M   'P 1'
#
loop_
_entity.id
_entity.type
_entity.pdbx_description
1 polymer ?
#
loop_
_entity_poly.entity_id
_entity_poly.type
_entity_poly.pdbx_seq_one_letter_code
_entity_poly.pdbx_strand_id
1 'polypeptide(L)'
;MSDSAPVHVLIVGAGAVGCFYASKLHGIHSGRDVRVSLVCRSNYKAIAENGVQLETHSFGNYHFTPYRVFSSIKQAGDYTEGGAFQWDYVVVTTKALPDITNDALDIAPLVTRGVDGSCIVLIQNGVGIEEVHRAEFGQNPIAKPNSLLSDSTLLGQLSSVTDKHIHQLVSWFTANGIRDAEFASELSLQQTRWHKLCINASMNPSSVLSGGTPNARMALDSELRTHLHACMNEIFTTAPKILGIEFDAKKHASPDRILKSTERNTGGKPSMLLDWQAGRPMELEVILGNPIRIARRDGLDMPRLQTLYALLKMAQTRKAEEANPTAKL
;
A
#
# COMPACT_ATOMS: atom_id res chain seq x y z
N MET A 1 -24.15 26.97 6.24
CA MET A 1 -23.21 26.02 6.87
C MET A 1 -23.95 24.70 6.96
N SER A 2 -23.43 23.61 6.38
CA SER A 2 -24.18 22.34 6.37
C SER A 2 -24.12 21.74 7.77
N ASP A 3 -25.32 21.42 8.30
CA ASP A 3 -25.53 20.85 9.64
C ASP A 3 -25.15 19.35 9.74
N SER A 4 -24.28 18.87 8.88
CA SER A 4 -23.83 17.48 8.89
C SER A 4 -22.64 17.32 9.82
N ALA A 5 -22.69 16.31 10.70
CA ALA A 5 -21.59 15.95 11.59
C ALA A 5 -20.26 15.77 10.80
N PRO A 6 -19.12 16.13 11.41
CA PRO A 6 -17.82 15.92 10.79
C PRO A 6 -17.56 14.43 10.50
N VAL A 7 -16.77 14.16 9.50
CA VAL A 7 -16.29 12.81 9.16
C VAL A 7 -14.92 12.59 9.79
N HIS A 8 -14.77 11.54 10.57
CA HIS A 8 -13.54 11.22 11.26
C HIS A 8 -12.77 10.12 10.52
N VAL A 9 -11.57 10.47 10.04
CA VAL A 9 -10.66 9.57 9.34
C VAL A 9 -9.43 9.33 10.20
N LEU A 10 -9.10 8.08 10.46
CA LEU A 10 -7.87 7.69 11.15
C LEU A 10 -6.91 7.01 10.18
N ILE A 11 -5.72 7.57 10.02
CA ILE A 11 -4.63 6.94 9.27
C ILE A 11 -3.74 6.16 10.24
N VAL A 12 -3.67 4.85 10.07
CA VAL A 12 -2.77 3.97 10.82
C VAL A 12 -1.47 3.79 10.03
N GLY A 13 -0.41 4.47 10.51
CA GLY A 13 0.89 4.48 9.85
C GLY A 13 1.25 5.83 9.23
N ALA A 14 1.92 6.71 9.97
CA ALA A 14 2.34 8.03 9.53
C ALA A 14 3.70 8.03 8.81
N GLY A 15 3.87 7.12 7.84
CA GLY A 15 4.97 7.16 6.88
C GLY A 15 4.69 8.16 5.74
N ALA A 16 5.57 8.23 4.73
CA ALA A 16 5.41 9.14 3.59
C ALA A 16 4.05 8.98 2.90
N VAL A 17 3.62 7.73 2.65
CA VAL A 17 2.33 7.41 2.04
C VAL A 17 1.17 7.86 2.93
N GLY A 18 1.20 7.47 4.22
CA GLY A 18 0.13 7.83 5.16
C GLY A 18 -0.04 9.33 5.33
N CYS A 19 1.07 10.07 5.50
CA CYS A 19 1.04 11.54 5.60
C CYS A 19 0.54 12.21 4.31
N PHE A 20 0.94 11.69 3.14
CA PHE A 20 0.44 12.20 1.86
C PHE A 20 -1.08 12.03 1.74
N TYR A 21 -1.61 10.83 1.94
CA TYR A 21 -3.05 10.60 1.86
C TYR A 21 -3.83 11.33 2.95
N ALA A 22 -3.27 11.44 4.16
CA ALA A 22 -3.85 12.27 5.21
C ALA A 22 -4.06 13.71 4.76
N SER A 23 -3.05 14.31 4.15
CA SER A 23 -3.11 15.69 3.66
C SER A 23 -4.12 15.89 2.52
N LYS A 24 -4.39 14.85 1.75
CA LYS A 24 -5.35 14.88 0.64
C LYS A 24 -6.79 14.59 1.07
N LEU A 25 -6.99 14.03 2.25
CA LEU A 25 -8.31 13.76 2.82
C LEU A 25 -8.77 14.84 3.80
N HIS A 26 -7.86 15.58 4.43
CA HIS A 26 -8.20 16.56 5.46
C HIS A 26 -8.78 17.85 4.88
N GLY A 27 -9.80 18.39 5.55
CA GLY A 27 -10.37 19.71 5.23
C GLY A 27 -11.85 19.66 4.85
N ILE A 28 -12.34 20.74 4.25
CA ILE A 28 -13.75 20.84 3.85
C ILE A 28 -13.91 20.39 2.40
N HIS A 29 -14.71 19.35 2.19
CA HIS A 29 -14.98 18.79 0.87
C HIS A 29 -16.49 18.76 0.62
N SER A 30 -16.94 19.48 -0.41
CA SER A 30 -18.37 19.57 -0.76
C SER A 30 -19.26 19.94 0.44
N GLY A 31 -18.77 20.82 1.32
CA GLY A 31 -19.48 21.27 2.52
C GLY A 31 -19.40 20.32 3.73
N ARG A 32 -18.67 19.21 3.65
CA ARG A 32 -18.40 18.30 4.80
C ARG A 32 -17.02 18.57 5.40
N ASP A 33 -16.98 18.65 6.73
CA ASP A 33 -15.72 18.75 7.49
C ASP A 33 -15.11 17.35 7.65
N VAL A 34 -13.97 17.10 7.01
CA VAL A 34 -13.22 15.82 7.11
C VAL A 34 -12.03 16.01 8.01
N ARG A 35 -12.06 15.41 9.18
CA ARG A 35 -11.04 15.50 10.24
C ARG A 35 -10.13 14.30 10.20
N VAL A 36 -8.90 14.50 9.71
CA VAL A 36 -7.94 13.41 9.58
C VAL A 36 -6.97 13.40 10.75
N SER A 37 -6.93 12.26 11.45
CA SER A 37 -6.03 11.99 12.56
C SER A 37 -4.99 10.92 12.17
N LEU A 38 -3.84 10.92 12.84
CA LEU A 38 -2.74 10.00 12.57
C LEU A 38 -2.40 9.12 13.78
N VAL A 39 -2.16 7.84 13.55
CA VAL A 39 -1.45 6.98 14.50
C VAL A 39 0.01 6.91 14.07
N CYS A 40 0.89 7.40 14.92
CA CYS A 40 2.32 7.52 14.70
C CYS A 40 3.10 6.57 15.61
N ARG A 41 4.30 6.18 15.20
CA ARG A 41 5.26 5.44 16.03
C ARG A 41 6.46 6.34 16.40
N SER A 42 7.60 6.12 15.80
CA SER A 42 8.85 6.86 16.07
C SER A 42 8.79 8.37 15.78
N ASN A 43 7.92 8.80 14.88
CA ASN A 43 7.74 10.19 14.46
C ASN A 43 6.62 10.94 15.22
N TYR A 44 6.04 10.32 16.26
CA TYR A 44 4.91 10.89 17.03
C TYR A 44 5.20 12.33 17.52
N LYS A 45 6.30 12.51 18.28
CA LYS A 45 6.63 13.82 18.86
C LYS A 45 6.79 14.89 17.79
N ALA A 46 7.54 14.59 16.74
CA ALA A 46 7.81 15.53 15.66
C ALA A 46 6.52 15.99 14.96
N ILE A 47 5.61 15.05 14.67
CA ILE A 47 4.34 15.37 14.00
C ILE A 47 3.37 16.10 14.95
N ALA A 48 3.32 15.70 16.22
CA ALA A 48 2.44 16.34 17.20
C ALA A 48 2.82 17.81 17.47
N GLU A 49 4.12 18.11 17.45
CA GLU A 49 4.65 19.47 17.71
C GLU A 49 4.65 20.35 16.45
N ASN A 50 5.01 19.79 15.31
CA ASN A 50 5.34 20.57 14.11
C ASN A 50 4.45 20.25 12.89
N GLY A 51 3.49 19.32 12.99
CA GLY A 51 2.76 18.83 11.83
C GLY A 51 3.65 18.03 10.86
N VAL A 52 3.30 18.02 9.59
CA VAL A 52 3.99 17.26 8.54
C VAL A 52 4.42 18.20 7.42
N GLN A 53 5.71 18.30 7.15
CA GLN A 53 6.23 18.93 5.94
C GLN A 53 6.23 17.89 4.81
N LEU A 54 5.52 18.17 3.74
CA LEU A 54 5.40 17.33 2.55
C LEU A 54 6.21 17.92 1.40
N GLU A 55 7.10 17.10 0.85
CA GLU A 55 7.87 17.40 -0.37
C GLU A 55 7.43 16.41 -1.44
N THR A 56 6.75 16.88 -2.46
CA THR A 56 6.15 16.03 -3.50
C THR A 56 6.54 16.50 -4.89
N HIS A 57 6.73 15.56 -5.79
CA HIS A 57 7.07 15.88 -7.17
C HIS A 57 5.91 16.59 -7.90
N SER A 58 4.67 16.12 -7.71
CA SER A 58 3.51 16.61 -8.48
C SER A 58 2.73 17.71 -7.78
N PHE A 59 2.85 17.84 -6.45
CA PHE A 59 2.06 18.81 -5.65
C PHE A 59 2.93 19.89 -4.99
N GLY A 60 4.26 19.88 -5.26
CA GLY A 60 5.19 20.80 -4.63
C GLY A 60 5.40 20.55 -3.15
N ASN A 61 5.89 21.57 -2.46
CA ASN A 61 6.19 21.53 -1.03
C ASN A 61 5.09 22.26 -0.27
N TYR A 62 4.52 21.61 0.74
CA TYR A 62 3.48 22.20 1.57
C TYR A 62 3.45 21.56 2.96
N HIS A 63 2.80 22.28 3.89
CA HIS A 63 2.63 21.84 5.26
C HIS A 63 1.21 21.31 5.49
N PHE A 64 1.11 20.25 6.31
CA PHE A 64 -0.15 19.64 6.73
C PHE A 64 -0.18 19.48 8.25
N THR A 65 -1.23 19.95 8.89
CA THR A 65 -1.46 19.75 10.32
C THR A 65 -2.61 18.76 10.50
N PRO A 66 -2.38 17.58 11.06
CA PRO A 66 -3.44 16.61 11.37
C PRO A 66 -4.42 17.16 12.41
N TYR A 67 -5.67 16.69 12.35
CA TYR A 67 -6.66 17.04 13.38
C TYR A 67 -6.22 16.57 14.76
N ARG A 68 -5.73 15.31 14.86
CA ARG A 68 -5.09 14.77 16.06
C ARG A 68 -3.97 13.81 15.71
N VAL A 69 -3.06 13.61 16.67
CA VAL A 69 -1.95 12.68 16.55
C VAL A 69 -1.94 11.76 17.76
N PHE A 70 -1.91 10.46 17.52
CA PHE A 70 -1.88 9.42 18.54
C PHE A 70 -0.56 8.65 18.50
N SER A 71 -0.02 8.31 19.65
CA SER A 71 1.24 7.55 19.77
C SER A 71 1.04 6.03 19.60
N SER A 72 -0.21 5.55 19.66
CA SER A 72 -0.54 4.13 19.54
C SER A 72 -1.98 3.91 19.09
N ILE A 73 -2.25 2.70 18.58
CA ILE A 73 -3.60 2.23 18.24
C ILE A 73 -4.48 2.25 19.50
N LYS A 74 -3.95 1.82 20.65
CA LYS A 74 -4.69 1.86 21.91
C LYS A 74 -5.17 3.26 22.26
N GLN A 75 -4.29 4.26 22.18
CA GLN A 75 -4.65 5.65 22.46
C GLN A 75 -5.73 6.19 21.52
N ALA A 76 -5.68 5.79 20.24
CA ALA A 76 -6.70 6.17 19.25
C ALA A 76 -8.03 5.43 19.47
N GLY A 77 -7.99 4.18 19.95
CA GLY A 77 -9.19 3.39 20.28
C GLY A 77 -9.89 3.86 21.57
N ASP A 78 -9.11 4.36 22.52
CA ASP A 78 -9.64 4.92 23.77
C ASP A 78 -10.15 6.37 23.62
N TYR A 79 -9.99 6.97 22.44
CA TYR A 79 -10.37 8.35 22.19
C TYR A 79 -11.90 8.53 22.07
N THR A 80 -12.40 9.57 22.75
CA THR A 80 -13.81 9.99 22.69
C THR A 80 -13.88 11.50 22.49
N GLU A 81 -14.87 12.00 21.79
CA GLU A 81 -15.12 13.44 21.57
C GLU A 81 -16.46 13.85 22.18
N GLY A 82 -16.54 13.75 23.52
CA GLY A 82 -17.71 14.20 24.27
C GLY A 82 -18.94 13.29 24.22
N GLY A 83 -18.76 12.01 23.87
CA GLY A 83 -19.85 11.02 23.80
C GLY A 83 -19.47 9.75 23.04
N ALA A 84 -20.46 9.08 22.46
CA ALA A 84 -20.22 7.95 21.58
C ALA A 84 -19.44 8.43 20.35
N PHE A 85 -18.28 7.86 20.10
CA PHE A 85 -17.37 8.22 19.03
C PHE A 85 -17.04 7.00 18.17
N GLN A 86 -16.95 7.20 16.87
CA GLN A 86 -16.44 6.18 15.93
C GLN A 86 -15.54 6.81 14.87
N TRP A 87 -14.63 6.04 14.35
CA TRP A 87 -13.90 6.38 13.14
C TRP A 87 -14.74 5.95 11.93
N ASP A 88 -15.14 6.91 11.09
CA ASP A 88 -15.88 6.61 9.85
C ASP A 88 -14.99 5.86 8.85
N TYR A 89 -13.70 6.21 8.83
CA TYR A 89 -12.70 5.56 7.99
C TYR A 89 -11.46 5.19 8.81
N VAL A 90 -11.02 3.94 8.70
CA VAL A 90 -9.74 3.46 9.22
C VAL A 90 -8.83 3.12 8.05
N VAL A 91 -7.85 3.95 7.81
CA VAL A 91 -6.96 3.86 6.64
C VAL A 91 -5.64 3.23 7.06
N VAL A 92 -5.32 2.05 6.52
CA VAL A 92 -4.12 1.29 6.84
C VAL A 92 -3.04 1.57 5.81
N THR A 93 -1.96 2.20 6.26
CA THR A 93 -0.78 2.56 5.46
C THR A 93 0.52 2.01 6.03
N THR A 94 0.42 1.14 7.04
CA THR A 94 1.53 0.36 7.55
C THR A 94 2.06 -0.60 6.50
N LYS A 95 3.28 -1.10 6.67
CA LYS A 95 3.77 -2.18 5.82
C LYS A 95 2.98 -3.46 6.06
N ALA A 96 2.60 -4.13 4.99
CA ALA A 96 1.96 -5.43 5.06
C ALA A 96 3.02 -6.52 5.32
N LEU A 97 3.11 -6.97 6.55
CA LEU A 97 4.07 -7.98 7.03
C LEU A 97 3.32 -9.16 7.69
N PRO A 98 2.54 -9.95 6.93
CA PRO A 98 1.66 -10.98 7.49
C PRO A 98 2.40 -12.14 8.17
N ASP A 99 3.71 -12.26 7.97
CA ASP A 99 4.60 -13.18 8.67
C ASP A 99 5.07 -12.66 10.04
N ILE A 100 4.82 -11.39 10.37
CA ILE A 100 5.24 -10.72 11.61
C ILE A 100 4.02 -10.26 12.41
N THR A 101 3.03 -9.63 11.76
CA THR A 101 1.86 -9.01 12.39
C THR A 101 0.56 -9.40 11.66
N ASN A 102 -0.56 -9.27 12.37
CA ASN A 102 -1.88 -9.37 11.76
C ASN A 102 -2.53 -7.99 11.79
N ASP A 103 -2.41 -7.26 10.68
CA ASP A 103 -2.91 -5.88 10.57
C ASP A 103 -4.41 -5.78 10.89
N ALA A 104 -5.22 -6.79 10.56
CA ALA A 104 -6.65 -6.78 10.83
C ALA A 104 -6.92 -6.85 12.35
N LEU A 105 -6.21 -7.70 13.08
CA LEU A 105 -6.33 -7.77 14.53
C LEU A 105 -5.76 -6.52 15.21
N ASP A 106 -4.69 -5.98 14.67
CA ASP A 106 -4.08 -4.76 15.21
C ASP A 106 -5.06 -3.58 15.17
N ILE A 107 -5.81 -3.41 14.05
CA ILE A 107 -6.77 -2.31 13.90
C ILE A 107 -8.16 -2.61 14.50
N ALA A 108 -8.43 -3.82 14.95
CA ALA A 108 -9.76 -4.21 15.45
C ALA A 108 -10.32 -3.27 16.54
N PRO A 109 -9.52 -2.71 17.48
CA PRO A 109 -10.02 -1.75 18.46
C PRO A 109 -10.49 -0.41 17.87
N LEU A 110 -10.15 -0.11 16.62
CA LEU A 110 -10.49 1.15 15.93
C LEU A 110 -11.75 1.02 15.08
N VAL A 111 -12.18 -0.20 14.79
CA VAL A 111 -13.23 -0.48 13.79
C VAL A 111 -14.57 -0.69 14.46
N THR A 112 -15.52 0.19 14.19
CA THR A 112 -16.94 -0.07 14.47
C THR A 112 -17.43 -1.09 13.44
N ARG A 113 -17.91 -2.25 13.94
CA ARG A 113 -18.30 -3.38 13.09
C ARG A 113 -19.67 -3.16 12.44
N GLY A 114 -19.87 -3.75 11.28
CA GLY A 114 -21.14 -3.81 10.56
C GLY A 114 -21.14 -3.02 9.25
N VAL A 115 -22.26 -3.13 8.53
CA VAL A 115 -22.45 -2.53 7.20
C VAL A 115 -22.41 -0.99 7.23
N ASP A 116 -22.88 -0.40 8.31
CA ASP A 116 -22.85 1.03 8.57
C ASP A 116 -21.72 1.42 9.53
N GLY A 117 -20.80 0.51 9.79
CA GLY A 117 -19.62 0.73 10.61
C GLY A 117 -18.50 1.43 9.87
N SER A 118 -17.29 1.33 10.43
CA SER A 118 -16.10 1.94 9.82
C SER A 118 -15.81 1.37 8.44
N CYS A 119 -15.50 2.24 7.47
CA CYS A 119 -14.90 1.82 6.21
C CYS A 119 -13.40 1.60 6.39
N ILE A 120 -12.91 0.40 6.05
CA ILE A 120 -11.49 0.07 6.11
C ILE A 120 -10.86 0.36 4.75
N VAL A 121 -9.79 1.14 4.72
CA VAL A 121 -9.10 1.54 3.49
C VAL A 121 -7.66 1.01 3.50
N LEU A 122 -7.32 0.10 2.59
CA LEU A 122 -6.01 -0.56 2.56
C LEU A 122 -5.09 0.08 1.53
N ILE A 123 -4.15 0.91 1.98
CA ILE A 123 -3.14 1.55 1.13
C ILE A 123 -1.79 0.87 1.35
N GLN A 124 -1.67 -0.36 0.90
CA GLN A 124 -0.50 -1.22 1.10
C GLN A 124 -0.09 -1.89 -0.21
N ASN A 125 1.19 -2.26 -0.35
CA ASN A 125 1.70 -2.97 -1.51
C ASN A 125 1.28 -4.45 -1.55
N GLY A 126 1.53 -5.10 -2.69
CA GLY A 126 1.34 -6.52 -2.86
C GLY A 126 -0.08 -6.93 -3.23
N VAL A 127 -0.34 -8.22 -3.24
CA VAL A 127 -1.65 -8.84 -3.49
C VAL A 127 -2.03 -9.75 -2.34
N GLY A 128 -3.34 -10.02 -2.17
CA GLY A 128 -3.86 -10.89 -1.09
C GLY A 128 -3.75 -10.29 0.30
N ILE A 129 -3.51 -8.99 0.44
CA ILE A 129 -3.45 -8.29 1.74
C ILE A 129 -4.85 -8.14 2.36
N GLU A 130 -5.87 -8.14 1.54
CA GLU A 130 -7.28 -8.00 1.92
C GLU A 130 -7.88 -9.21 2.63
N GLU A 131 -7.28 -10.39 2.47
CA GLU A 131 -7.83 -11.65 2.96
C GLU A 131 -8.05 -11.66 4.48
N VAL A 132 -7.06 -11.19 5.24
CA VAL A 132 -7.15 -11.11 6.70
C VAL A 132 -8.20 -10.10 7.16
N HIS A 133 -8.38 -9.01 6.40
CA HIS A 133 -9.39 -8.00 6.72
C HIS A 133 -10.80 -8.47 6.36
N ARG A 134 -10.97 -9.18 5.24
CA ARG A 134 -12.23 -9.82 4.88
C ARG A 134 -12.66 -10.87 5.91
N ALA A 135 -11.71 -11.67 6.39
CA ALA A 135 -11.98 -12.68 7.40
C ALA A 135 -12.41 -12.05 8.73
N GLU A 136 -11.75 -10.97 9.17
CA GLU A 136 -12.02 -10.30 10.46
C GLU A 136 -13.25 -9.37 10.40
N PHE A 137 -13.44 -8.65 9.29
CA PHE A 137 -14.43 -7.57 9.13
C PHE A 137 -15.40 -7.80 7.98
N GLY A 138 -15.86 -9.04 7.78
CA GLY A 138 -16.62 -9.45 6.60
C GLY A 138 -17.89 -8.66 6.28
N GLN A 139 -18.44 -7.90 7.23
CA GLN A 139 -19.60 -7.03 7.02
C GLN A 139 -19.24 -5.55 6.82
N ASN A 140 -18.02 -5.16 7.10
CA ASN A 140 -17.58 -3.78 6.94
C ASN A 140 -17.25 -3.46 5.47
N PRO A 141 -17.46 -2.19 5.04
CA PRO A 141 -16.93 -1.72 3.76
C PRO A 141 -15.40 -1.80 3.76
N ILE A 142 -14.81 -2.43 2.76
CA ILE A 142 -13.36 -2.49 2.57
C ILE A 142 -13.01 -1.90 1.22
N ALA A 143 -12.28 -0.78 1.22
CA ALA A 143 -11.80 -0.10 0.04
C ALA A 143 -10.30 -0.27 -0.12
N LYS A 144 -9.83 -0.38 -1.36
CA LYS A 144 -8.41 -0.55 -1.66
C LYS A 144 -7.99 0.38 -2.79
N PRO A 145 -7.36 1.51 -2.48
CA PRO A 145 -6.75 2.33 -3.51
C PRO A 145 -5.52 1.62 -4.09
N ASN A 146 -5.40 1.65 -5.40
CA ASN A 146 -4.15 1.27 -6.04
C ASN A 146 -3.25 2.50 -6.11
N SER A 147 -2.55 2.77 -5.03
CA SER A 147 -1.62 3.89 -5.00
C SER A 147 -0.35 3.55 -5.78
N LEU A 148 -0.17 4.26 -6.87
CA LEU A 148 1.15 4.74 -7.26
C LEU A 148 1.26 6.14 -6.63
N LEU A 149 2.43 6.54 -6.18
CA LEU A 149 2.72 7.93 -5.75
C LEU A 149 2.65 8.91 -6.94
N SER A 150 1.72 8.68 -7.86
CA SER A 150 1.40 9.47 -9.03
C SER A 150 0.05 10.15 -8.85
N ASP A 151 -0.29 11.03 -9.75
CA ASP A 151 -1.53 11.80 -9.75
C ASP A 151 -2.80 10.94 -9.89
N SER A 152 -2.67 9.61 -10.03
CA SER A 152 -3.77 8.66 -10.25
C SER A 152 -3.98 7.71 -9.07
N THR A 153 -5.22 7.51 -8.68
CA THR A 153 -5.64 6.58 -7.63
C THR A 153 -6.89 5.82 -8.06
N LEU A 154 -6.75 4.52 -8.33
CA LEU A 154 -7.88 3.63 -8.52
C LEU A 154 -8.38 3.14 -7.16
N LEU A 155 -9.67 3.25 -6.93
CA LEU A 155 -10.37 2.78 -5.75
C LEU A 155 -11.27 1.61 -6.13
N GLY A 156 -11.00 0.43 -5.58
CA GLY A 156 -11.82 -0.77 -5.79
C GLY A 156 -12.55 -1.18 -4.52
N GLN A 157 -13.74 -1.70 -4.69
CA GLN A 157 -14.55 -2.27 -3.63
C GLN A 157 -14.15 -3.73 -3.42
N LEU A 158 -13.88 -4.09 -2.16
CA LEU A 158 -13.54 -5.44 -1.75
C LEU A 158 -14.66 -6.14 -0.95
N SER A 159 -15.75 -5.44 -0.68
CA SER A 159 -16.95 -5.98 -0.03
C SER A 159 -18.20 -5.60 -0.81
N SER A 160 -19.26 -6.40 -0.68
CA SER A 160 -20.57 -6.15 -1.33
C SER A 160 -21.36 -4.98 -0.73
N VAL A 161 -20.82 -4.34 0.30
CA VAL A 161 -21.52 -3.30 1.04
C VAL A 161 -21.12 -1.92 0.53
N THR A 162 -21.96 -1.40 -0.30
CA THR A 162 -22.13 -0.02 -0.79
C THR A 162 -20.92 0.73 -1.37
N ASP A 163 -21.02 1.11 -2.62
CA ASP A 163 -20.15 2.03 -3.37
C ASP A 163 -20.04 3.43 -2.74
N LYS A 164 -20.93 3.75 -1.77
CA LYS A 164 -21.02 5.06 -1.11
C LYS A 164 -19.67 5.58 -0.59
N HIS A 165 -18.96 4.74 0.16
CA HIS A 165 -17.68 5.14 0.76
C HIS A 165 -16.59 5.36 -0.30
N ILE A 166 -16.59 4.55 -1.35
CA ILE A 166 -15.63 4.67 -2.45
C ILE A 166 -15.90 5.93 -3.26
N HIS A 167 -17.15 6.18 -3.63
CA HIS A 167 -17.52 7.42 -4.32
C HIS A 167 -17.18 8.67 -3.50
N GLN A 168 -17.34 8.61 -2.18
CA GLN A 168 -16.97 9.69 -1.29
C GLN A 168 -15.44 9.91 -1.27
N LEU A 169 -14.64 8.85 -1.16
CA LEU A 169 -13.18 8.93 -1.23
C LEU A 169 -12.70 9.47 -2.58
N VAL A 170 -13.27 9.00 -3.71
CA VAL A 170 -12.99 9.52 -5.05
C VAL A 170 -13.26 11.02 -5.12
N SER A 171 -14.42 11.45 -4.61
CA SER A 171 -14.79 12.86 -4.57
C SER A 171 -13.78 13.71 -3.79
N TRP A 172 -13.35 13.25 -2.61
CA TRP A 172 -12.38 13.97 -1.79
C TRP A 172 -11.00 14.03 -2.44
N PHE A 173 -10.53 12.93 -3.00
CA PHE A 173 -9.24 12.89 -3.70
C PHE A 173 -9.24 13.82 -4.92
N THR A 174 -10.30 13.80 -5.72
CA THR A 174 -10.45 14.67 -6.90
C THR A 174 -10.47 16.15 -6.48
N ALA A 175 -11.23 16.50 -5.44
CA ALA A 175 -11.28 17.85 -4.91
C ALA A 175 -9.91 18.37 -4.43
N ASN A 176 -9.01 17.47 -4.00
CA ASN A 176 -7.65 17.79 -3.55
C ASN A 176 -6.57 17.55 -4.62
N GLY A 177 -6.95 17.57 -5.88
CA GLY A 177 -6.04 17.59 -7.01
C GLY A 177 -5.50 16.24 -7.47
N ILE A 178 -6.00 15.12 -6.95
CA ILE A 178 -5.73 13.78 -7.50
C ILE A 178 -6.67 13.60 -8.69
N ARG A 179 -6.15 13.88 -9.90
CA ARG A 179 -6.96 14.04 -11.12
C ARG A 179 -7.60 12.75 -11.61
N ASP A 180 -6.92 11.64 -11.40
CA ASP A 180 -7.31 10.32 -11.93
C ASP A 180 -7.83 9.40 -10.82
N ALA A 181 -8.40 9.98 -9.75
CA ALA A 181 -9.12 9.20 -8.77
C ALA A 181 -10.44 8.71 -9.40
N GLU A 182 -10.55 7.42 -9.62
CA GLU A 182 -11.73 6.80 -10.22
C GLU A 182 -12.17 5.54 -9.48
N PHE A 183 -13.45 5.23 -9.59
CA PHE A 183 -13.98 3.94 -9.16
C PHE A 183 -13.54 2.85 -10.14
N ALA A 184 -13.06 1.74 -9.60
CA ALA A 184 -12.73 0.55 -10.38
C ALA A 184 -13.49 -0.66 -9.85
N SER A 185 -13.92 -1.56 -10.74
CA SER A 185 -14.38 -2.87 -10.33
C SER A 185 -13.26 -3.65 -9.63
N GLU A 186 -13.60 -4.60 -8.77
CA GLU A 186 -12.60 -5.44 -8.10
C GLU A 186 -11.65 -6.08 -9.12
N LEU A 187 -12.18 -6.61 -10.21
CA LEU A 187 -11.38 -7.25 -11.25
C LEU A 187 -10.38 -6.29 -11.90
N SER A 188 -10.80 -5.07 -12.24
CA SER A 188 -9.91 -4.04 -12.79
C SER A 188 -8.84 -3.59 -11.79
N LEU A 189 -9.21 -3.50 -10.52
CA LEU A 189 -8.27 -3.23 -9.44
C LEU A 189 -7.23 -4.35 -9.32
N GLN A 190 -7.64 -5.60 -9.30
CA GLN A 190 -6.73 -6.74 -9.23
C GLN A 190 -5.79 -6.79 -10.45
N GLN A 191 -6.29 -6.56 -11.67
CA GLN A 191 -5.43 -6.43 -12.85
C GLN A 191 -4.32 -5.39 -12.64
N THR A 192 -4.69 -4.20 -12.17
CA THR A 192 -3.73 -3.11 -11.94
C THR A 192 -2.73 -3.45 -10.83
N ARG A 193 -3.16 -4.14 -9.78
CA ARG A 193 -2.28 -4.57 -8.69
C ARG A 193 -1.30 -5.65 -9.15
N TRP A 194 -1.76 -6.64 -9.88
CA TRP A 194 -0.90 -7.64 -10.48
C TRP A 194 0.07 -7.02 -11.50
N HIS A 195 -0.38 -6.08 -12.31
CA HIS A 195 0.49 -5.34 -13.22
C HIS A 195 1.59 -4.57 -12.48
N LYS A 196 1.26 -3.92 -11.34
CA LYS A 196 2.24 -3.24 -10.49
C LYS A 196 3.31 -4.19 -9.97
N LEU A 197 3.00 -5.46 -9.75
CA LEU A 197 3.99 -6.47 -9.36
C LEU A 197 5.06 -6.68 -10.43
N CYS A 198 4.80 -6.42 -11.71
CA CYS A 198 5.84 -6.48 -12.75
C CYS A 198 7.07 -5.63 -12.36
N ILE A 199 6.85 -4.51 -11.69
CA ILE A 199 7.94 -3.67 -11.15
C ILE A 199 8.34 -4.15 -9.75
N ASN A 200 7.37 -4.27 -8.83
CA ASN A 200 7.68 -4.50 -7.42
C ASN A 200 8.28 -5.88 -7.15
N ALA A 201 7.85 -6.93 -7.86
CA ALA A 201 8.34 -8.29 -7.65
C ALA A 201 9.53 -8.67 -8.56
N SER A 202 9.93 -7.80 -9.48
CA SER A 202 11.15 -8.01 -10.29
C SER A 202 12.27 -7.05 -9.90
N MET A 203 12.04 -5.74 -10.00
CA MET A 203 13.09 -4.73 -9.80
C MET A 203 13.49 -4.58 -8.33
N ASN A 204 12.52 -4.55 -7.40
CA ASN A 204 12.84 -4.31 -5.99
C ASN A 204 13.72 -5.43 -5.41
N PRO A 205 13.38 -6.73 -5.53
CA PRO A 205 14.21 -7.82 -5.06
C PRO A 205 15.57 -7.88 -5.77
N SER A 206 15.59 -7.64 -7.08
CA SER A 206 16.84 -7.66 -7.86
C SER A 206 17.79 -6.53 -7.45
N SER A 207 17.26 -5.35 -7.12
CA SER A 207 18.06 -4.24 -6.60
C SER A 207 18.74 -4.60 -5.27
N VAL A 208 18.03 -5.29 -4.36
CA VAL A 208 18.61 -5.77 -3.10
C VAL A 208 19.71 -6.79 -3.36
N LEU A 209 19.44 -7.82 -4.18
CA LEU A 209 20.37 -8.91 -4.46
C LEU A 209 21.59 -8.48 -5.28
N SER A 210 21.47 -7.42 -6.09
CA SER A 210 22.59 -6.84 -6.84
C SER A 210 23.37 -5.77 -6.06
N GLY A 211 23.23 -5.73 -4.72
CA GLY A 211 23.99 -4.81 -3.87
C GLY A 211 23.53 -3.36 -3.91
N GLY A 212 22.28 -3.10 -4.32
CA GLY A 212 21.71 -1.76 -4.37
C GLY A 212 21.76 -1.09 -5.73
N THR A 213 21.85 -1.87 -6.80
CA THR A 213 21.87 -1.35 -8.18
C THR A 213 20.56 -0.60 -8.47
N PRO A 214 20.61 0.67 -8.95
CA PRO A 214 19.43 1.46 -9.30
C PRO A 214 18.64 0.86 -10.47
N ASN A 215 17.32 1.07 -10.51
CA ASN A 215 16.43 0.51 -11.51
C ASN A 215 16.86 0.83 -12.96
N ALA A 216 17.23 2.08 -13.25
CA ALA A 216 17.69 2.49 -14.58
C ALA A 216 18.95 1.72 -15.00
N ARG A 217 19.91 1.55 -14.09
CA ARG A 217 21.15 0.81 -14.37
C ARG A 217 20.87 -0.68 -14.62
N MET A 218 19.96 -1.28 -13.85
CA MET A 218 19.54 -2.67 -14.09
C MET A 218 18.84 -2.84 -15.43
N ALA A 219 18.04 -1.85 -15.86
CA ALA A 219 17.35 -1.88 -17.15
C ALA A 219 18.29 -1.70 -18.35
N LEU A 220 19.48 -1.10 -18.15
CA LEU A 220 20.50 -0.88 -19.18
C LEU A 220 21.53 -2.01 -19.27
N ASP A 221 21.75 -2.77 -18.19
CA ASP A 221 22.64 -3.92 -18.18
C ASP A 221 21.98 -5.11 -18.90
N SER A 222 22.68 -5.76 -19.81
CA SER A 222 22.13 -6.81 -20.69
C SER A 222 21.61 -8.02 -19.91
N GLU A 223 22.37 -8.48 -18.91
CA GLU A 223 22.03 -9.68 -18.15
C GLU A 223 20.90 -9.39 -17.15
N LEU A 224 21.00 -8.27 -16.43
CA LEU A 224 19.93 -7.84 -15.51
C LEU A 224 18.63 -7.52 -16.26
N ARG A 225 18.72 -6.88 -17.44
CA ARG A 225 17.54 -6.63 -18.28
C ARG A 225 16.85 -7.94 -18.68
N THR A 226 17.63 -8.94 -19.13
CA THR A 226 17.11 -10.27 -19.49
C THR A 226 16.42 -10.93 -18.29
N HIS A 227 17.05 -10.89 -17.12
CA HIS A 227 16.49 -11.39 -15.88
C HIS A 227 15.19 -10.67 -15.50
N LEU A 228 15.20 -9.33 -15.49
CA LEU A 228 14.02 -8.53 -15.14
C LEU A 228 12.86 -8.75 -16.09
N HIS A 229 13.15 -8.79 -17.40
CA HIS A 229 12.12 -9.10 -18.41
C HIS A 229 11.47 -10.44 -18.14
N ALA A 230 12.28 -11.46 -17.86
CA ALA A 230 11.76 -12.80 -17.58
C ALA A 230 10.93 -12.87 -16.30
N CYS A 231 11.32 -12.18 -15.22
CA CYS A 231 10.53 -12.07 -13.99
C CYS A 231 9.20 -11.33 -14.23
N MET A 232 9.24 -10.21 -14.94
CA MET A 232 8.02 -9.47 -15.31
C MET A 232 7.09 -10.32 -16.18
N ASN A 233 7.66 -11.09 -17.12
CA ASN A 233 6.88 -11.94 -18.00
C ASN A 233 6.22 -13.11 -17.24
N GLU A 234 6.82 -13.66 -16.21
CA GLU A 234 6.14 -14.63 -15.32
C GLU A 234 4.85 -14.04 -14.75
N ILE A 235 4.87 -12.80 -14.28
CA ILE A 235 3.68 -12.12 -13.75
C ILE A 235 2.70 -11.83 -14.88
N PHE A 236 3.19 -11.25 -15.97
CA PHE A 236 2.38 -10.78 -17.08
C PHE A 236 1.61 -11.91 -17.79
N THR A 237 2.15 -13.14 -17.76
CA THR A 237 1.52 -14.32 -18.34
C THR A 237 0.72 -15.15 -17.35
N THR A 238 1.00 -15.06 -16.05
CA THR A 238 0.32 -15.85 -15.01
C THR A 238 -0.90 -15.12 -14.45
N ALA A 239 -0.82 -13.80 -14.24
CA ALA A 239 -1.92 -13.04 -13.69
C ALA A 239 -3.23 -13.11 -14.52
N PRO A 240 -3.20 -13.02 -15.87
CA PRO A 240 -4.40 -13.20 -16.66
C PRO A 240 -5.09 -14.57 -16.47
N LYS A 241 -4.32 -15.63 -16.30
CA LYS A 241 -4.85 -16.98 -16.05
C LYS A 241 -5.55 -17.07 -14.70
N ILE A 242 -4.98 -16.43 -13.67
CA ILE A 242 -5.56 -16.36 -12.33
C ILE A 242 -6.84 -15.51 -12.33
N LEU A 243 -6.80 -14.37 -13.01
CA LEU A 243 -7.89 -13.40 -13.00
C LEU A 243 -8.99 -13.70 -14.01
N GLY A 244 -8.75 -14.61 -14.98
CA GLY A 244 -9.67 -14.91 -16.07
C GLY A 244 -9.84 -13.78 -17.09
N ILE A 245 -8.92 -12.83 -17.13
CA ILE A 245 -8.97 -11.66 -18.03
C ILE A 245 -7.57 -11.18 -18.42
N GLU A 246 -7.38 -10.87 -19.70
CA GLU A 246 -6.12 -10.36 -20.23
C GLU A 246 -5.84 -8.93 -19.78
N PHE A 247 -4.57 -8.55 -19.72
CA PHE A 247 -4.16 -7.16 -19.49
C PHE A 247 -4.56 -6.28 -20.67
N ASP A 248 -5.24 -5.17 -20.38
CA ASP A 248 -5.53 -4.14 -21.37
C ASP A 248 -4.25 -3.42 -21.81
N ALA A 249 -3.82 -3.60 -23.05
CA ALA A 249 -2.59 -3.02 -23.60
C ALA A 249 -2.56 -1.48 -23.59
N LYS A 250 -3.72 -0.82 -23.45
CA LYS A 250 -3.80 0.65 -23.32
C LYS A 250 -3.49 1.11 -21.89
N LYS A 251 -3.88 0.30 -20.88
CA LYS A 251 -3.73 0.62 -19.46
C LYS A 251 -2.50 -0.04 -18.85
N HIS A 252 -2.13 -1.24 -19.31
CA HIS A 252 -1.08 -2.07 -18.73
C HIS A 252 0.09 -2.22 -19.72
N ALA A 253 1.20 -1.56 -19.42
CA ALA A 253 2.40 -1.61 -20.24
C ALA A 253 3.02 -3.03 -20.23
N SER A 254 3.45 -3.52 -21.39
CA SER A 254 4.21 -4.77 -21.49
C SER A 254 5.53 -4.69 -20.77
N PRO A 255 6.17 -5.83 -20.40
CA PRO A 255 7.50 -5.87 -19.80
C PRO A 255 8.54 -5.02 -20.56
N ASP A 256 8.54 -5.08 -21.89
CA ASP A 256 9.44 -4.27 -22.72
C ASP A 256 9.21 -2.76 -22.54
N ARG A 257 7.95 -2.34 -22.53
CA ARG A 257 7.60 -0.91 -22.33
C ARG A 257 7.97 -0.44 -20.93
N ILE A 258 7.78 -1.29 -19.93
CA ILE A 258 8.19 -1.00 -18.54
C ILE A 258 9.69 -0.80 -18.47
N LEU A 259 10.49 -1.74 -19.00
CA LEU A 259 11.95 -1.65 -19.02
C LEU A 259 12.43 -0.42 -19.78
N LYS A 260 11.86 -0.16 -20.96
CA LYS A 260 12.19 1.01 -21.78
C LYS A 260 11.92 2.34 -21.07
N SER A 261 10.81 2.44 -20.33
CA SER A 261 10.51 3.64 -19.55
C SER A 261 11.46 3.80 -18.36
N THR A 262 11.85 2.68 -17.74
CA THR A 262 12.74 2.65 -16.57
C THR A 262 14.17 3.09 -16.88
N GLU A 263 14.67 2.90 -18.11
CA GLU A 263 16.00 3.37 -18.55
C GLU A 263 16.23 4.87 -18.27
N ARG A 264 15.17 5.66 -18.26
CA ARG A 264 15.20 7.12 -18.05
C ARG A 264 14.96 7.53 -16.60
N ASN A 265 14.55 6.60 -15.74
CA ASN A 265 14.20 6.90 -14.36
C ASN A 265 15.43 6.75 -13.44
N THR A 266 16.23 7.79 -13.34
CA THR A 266 17.47 7.81 -12.54
C THR A 266 17.23 8.19 -11.07
N GLY A 267 15.98 8.52 -10.67
CA GLY A 267 15.73 9.36 -9.50
C GLY A 267 15.40 8.62 -8.19
N GLY A 268 15.19 7.32 -8.14
CA GLY A 268 14.68 6.71 -6.90
C GLY A 268 15.28 5.35 -6.55
N LYS A 269 15.56 5.14 -5.26
CA LYS A 269 15.83 3.79 -4.76
C LYS A 269 14.50 3.06 -4.53
N PRO A 270 14.39 1.77 -4.91
CA PRO A 270 13.22 0.96 -4.58
C PRO A 270 12.95 0.93 -3.06
N SER A 271 11.68 0.90 -2.67
CA SER A 271 11.29 0.87 -1.26
C SER A 271 11.87 -0.33 -0.50
N MET A 272 11.89 -1.49 -1.14
CA MET A 272 12.48 -2.72 -0.57
C MET A 272 13.99 -2.56 -0.30
N LEU A 273 14.72 -1.88 -1.18
CA LEU A 273 16.13 -1.57 -0.96
C LEU A 273 16.34 -0.63 0.22
N LEU A 274 15.48 0.39 0.35
CA LEU A 274 15.54 1.32 1.50
C LEU A 274 15.30 0.58 2.82
N ASP A 275 14.37 -0.39 2.83
CA ASP A 275 14.14 -1.22 4.00
C ASP A 275 15.33 -2.12 4.32
N TRP A 276 15.87 -2.79 3.31
CA TRP A 276 17.05 -3.63 3.44
C TRP A 276 18.25 -2.85 4.00
N GLN A 277 18.53 -1.66 3.44
CA GLN A 277 19.61 -0.80 3.89
C GLN A 277 19.44 -0.32 5.33
N ALA A 278 18.20 -0.05 5.74
CA ALA A 278 17.85 0.39 7.09
C ALA A 278 17.68 -0.75 8.09
N GLY A 279 17.90 -2.02 7.71
CA GLY A 279 17.69 -3.17 8.58
C GLY A 279 16.21 -3.41 8.97
N ARG A 280 15.28 -2.88 8.20
CA ARG A 280 13.84 -3.08 8.43
C ARG A 280 13.32 -4.29 7.67
N PRO A 281 12.28 -4.97 8.16
CA PRO A 281 11.61 -6.04 7.44
C PRO A 281 11.11 -5.56 6.07
N MET A 282 11.34 -6.39 5.04
CA MET A 282 10.86 -6.18 3.67
C MET A 282 9.48 -6.84 3.49
N GLU A 283 8.63 -6.28 2.64
CA GLU A 283 7.29 -6.81 2.31
C GLU A 283 7.36 -8.05 1.38
N LEU A 284 8.19 -9.05 1.74
CA LEU A 284 8.45 -10.22 0.90
C LEU A 284 7.22 -11.08 0.69
N GLU A 285 6.41 -11.25 1.73
CA GLU A 285 5.23 -12.11 1.67
C GLU A 285 4.18 -11.60 0.68
N VAL A 286 3.87 -10.32 0.72
CA VAL A 286 2.80 -9.73 -0.10
C VAL A 286 3.26 -9.39 -1.52
N ILE A 287 4.56 -9.19 -1.73
CA ILE A 287 5.14 -8.85 -3.05
C ILE A 287 5.55 -10.10 -3.82
N LEU A 288 6.07 -11.13 -3.15
CA LEU A 288 6.58 -12.36 -3.75
C LEU A 288 5.81 -13.60 -3.27
N GLY A 289 5.69 -13.79 -1.97
CA GLY A 289 5.10 -14.99 -1.37
C GLY A 289 3.64 -15.22 -1.76
N ASN A 290 2.77 -14.22 -1.61
CA ASN A 290 1.36 -14.32 -1.97
C ASN A 290 1.15 -14.60 -3.47
N PRO A 291 1.76 -13.85 -4.41
CA PRO A 291 1.64 -14.17 -5.84
C PRO A 291 1.99 -15.61 -6.18
N ILE A 292 3.09 -16.13 -5.61
CA ILE A 292 3.53 -17.52 -5.80
C ILE A 292 2.50 -18.51 -5.24
N ARG A 293 1.99 -18.26 -4.02
CA ARG A 293 0.97 -19.14 -3.40
C ARG A 293 -0.36 -19.11 -4.16
N ILE A 294 -0.78 -17.95 -4.64
CA ILE A 294 -2.00 -17.80 -5.45
C ILE A 294 -1.82 -18.58 -6.76
N ALA A 295 -0.71 -18.40 -7.48
CA ALA A 295 -0.44 -19.12 -8.70
C ALA A 295 -0.45 -20.64 -8.51
N ARG A 296 0.18 -21.15 -7.44
CA ARG A 296 0.22 -22.58 -7.12
C ARG A 296 -1.16 -23.18 -6.81
N ARG A 297 -2.06 -22.44 -6.18
CA ARG A 297 -3.44 -22.89 -5.96
C ARG A 297 -4.17 -23.18 -7.28
N ASP A 298 -3.81 -22.43 -8.33
CA ASP A 298 -4.38 -22.58 -9.68
C ASP A 298 -3.53 -23.50 -10.59
N GLY A 299 -2.59 -24.26 -10.01
CA GLY A 299 -1.71 -25.17 -10.75
C GLY A 299 -0.68 -24.49 -11.64
N LEU A 300 -0.36 -23.22 -11.35
CA LEU A 300 0.60 -22.41 -12.10
C LEU A 300 1.89 -22.22 -11.31
N ASP A 301 3.00 -22.01 -11.99
CA ASP A 301 4.32 -21.81 -11.40
C ASP A 301 4.92 -20.43 -11.74
N MET A 302 5.71 -19.90 -10.78
CA MET A 302 6.48 -18.67 -10.93
C MET A 302 7.94 -18.90 -10.44
N PRO A 303 8.74 -19.70 -11.17
CA PRO A 303 10.01 -20.20 -10.67
C PRO A 303 11.06 -19.11 -10.43
N ARG A 304 11.07 -18.03 -11.23
CA ARG A 304 12.02 -16.92 -11.01
C ARG A 304 11.66 -16.11 -9.77
N LEU A 305 10.37 -15.81 -9.60
CA LEU A 305 9.89 -15.14 -8.38
C LEU A 305 10.12 -16.00 -7.15
N GLN A 306 9.93 -17.33 -7.25
CA GLN A 306 10.23 -18.27 -6.18
C GLN A 306 11.72 -18.22 -5.78
N THR A 307 12.63 -18.13 -6.74
CA THR A 307 14.06 -18.02 -6.48
C THR A 307 14.38 -16.72 -5.74
N LEU A 308 13.85 -15.57 -6.22
CA LEU A 308 14.03 -14.29 -5.56
C LEU A 308 13.49 -14.29 -4.13
N TYR A 309 12.31 -14.88 -3.94
CA TYR A 309 11.67 -14.99 -2.62
C TYR A 309 12.52 -15.82 -1.65
N ALA A 310 12.97 -17.00 -2.07
CA ALA A 310 13.74 -17.89 -1.23
C ALA A 310 15.07 -17.25 -0.79
N LEU A 311 15.81 -16.63 -1.74
CA LEU A 311 17.08 -15.98 -1.45
C LEU A 311 16.94 -14.78 -0.52
N LEU A 312 15.94 -13.92 -0.77
CA LEU A 312 15.72 -12.73 0.07
C LEU A 312 15.19 -13.09 1.46
N LYS A 313 14.30 -14.09 1.56
CA LYS A 313 13.83 -14.57 2.85
C LYS A 313 14.97 -15.06 3.72
N MET A 314 15.85 -15.89 3.16
CA MET A 314 17.05 -16.37 3.85
C MET A 314 18.01 -15.22 4.21
N ALA A 315 18.25 -14.29 3.28
CA ALA A 315 19.10 -13.13 3.54
C ALA A 315 18.55 -12.25 4.67
N GLN A 316 17.24 -12.00 4.68
CA GLN A 316 16.58 -11.23 5.76
C GLN A 316 16.68 -11.94 7.11
N THR A 317 16.45 -13.26 7.15
CA THR A 317 16.57 -14.06 8.37
C THR A 317 18.01 -13.98 8.93
N ARG A 318 19.03 -14.21 8.09
CA ARG A 318 20.43 -14.10 8.52
C ARG A 318 20.78 -12.73 9.06
N LYS A 319 20.34 -11.66 8.36
CA LYS A 319 20.59 -10.28 8.81
C LYS A 319 19.95 -9.99 10.16
N ALA A 320 18.74 -10.51 10.41
CA ALA A 320 18.07 -10.38 11.71
C ALA A 320 18.82 -11.15 12.82
N GLU A 321 19.32 -12.35 12.52
CA GLU A 321 20.12 -13.16 13.44
C GLU A 321 21.47 -12.49 13.79
N GLU A 322 22.12 -11.88 12.81
CA GLU A 322 23.38 -11.13 13.00
C GLU A 322 23.17 -9.88 13.86
N ALA A 323 22.01 -9.21 13.69
CA ALA A 323 21.65 -8.04 14.51
C ALA A 323 21.26 -8.40 15.95
N ASN A 324 20.84 -9.65 16.22
CA ASN A 324 20.40 -10.10 17.53
C ASN A 324 20.95 -11.51 17.87
N PRO A 325 22.26 -11.64 18.17
CA PRO A 325 22.91 -12.93 18.37
C PRO A 325 22.37 -13.75 19.56
N THR A 326 21.71 -13.09 20.50
CA THR A 326 21.17 -13.71 21.73
C THR A 326 19.80 -14.38 21.54
N ALA A 327 19.15 -14.21 20.41
CA ALA A 327 17.88 -14.86 20.10
C ALA A 327 18.02 -16.34 19.64
N LYS A 328 19.22 -16.90 19.71
CA LYS A 328 19.57 -18.29 19.29
C LYS A 328 19.51 -19.35 20.40
N LEU A 329 18.98 -19.03 21.58
CA LEU A 329 18.87 -19.99 22.70
C LEU A 329 17.41 -20.22 23.10
#